data_351921d4f0549d7b6e9a351b70562d25
#
_entry.id   351921d4f0549d7b6e9a351b70562d25
#
_cell.length_a   1.000
_cell.length_b   1.000
_cell.length_c   1.000
_cell.angle_alpha   90.00
_cell.angle_beta   90.00
_cell.angle_gamma   90.00
#
_symmetry.space_group_name_H-M   'P 1'
#
loop_
_entity.id
_entity.type
_entity.pdbx_description
1 polymer ?
#
loop_
_entity_poly.entity_id
_entity_poly.type
_entity_poly.pdbx_seq_one_letter_code
_entity_poly.pdbx_strand_id
1 'polypeptide(L)'
;MRCPFCSNEDTQVKDSRPADDNSSIRRRRQCSVCGARFTTFERVQLRELVVIKRNGEKSIYDRNKVENSMRLALRKRKISEDVIDRAVNGISRSLESKGDAEISSTLIGEQVMDALRQIDQIAYVRFA
;
A
#
# COMPACT_ATOMS: atom_id res chain seq x y z
N MET A 1 -22.31 -1.94 -1.59
CA MET A 1 -21.23 -2.95 -1.60
C MET A 1 -21.77 -4.30 -1.15
N ARG A 2 -21.41 -5.34 -1.83
CA ARG A 2 -21.88 -6.69 -1.54
C ARG A 2 -21.27 -7.23 -0.24
N CYS A 3 -22.08 -7.91 0.57
CA CYS A 3 -21.61 -8.55 1.79
C CYS A 3 -20.67 -9.72 1.47
N PRO A 4 -19.47 -9.78 2.06
CA PRO A 4 -18.52 -10.88 1.79
C PRO A 4 -18.94 -12.21 2.43
N PHE A 5 -19.93 -12.21 3.31
CA PHE A 5 -20.36 -13.41 4.03
C PHE A 5 -21.62 -14.06 3.45
N CYS A 6 -22.62 -13.26 3.06
CA CYS A 6 -23.88 -13.79 2.53
C CYS A 6 -24.21 -13.37 1.11
N SER A 7 -23.35 -12.53 0.48
CA SER A 7 -23.52 -12.02 -0.87
C SER A 7 -24.72 -11.10 -1.09
N ASN A 8 -25.35 -10.59 -0.02
CA ASN A 8 -26.38 -9.57 -0.15
C ASN A 8 -25.79 -8.34 -0.88
N GLU A 9 -26.53 -7.79 -1.83
CA GLU A 9 -26.04 -6.71 -2.69
C GLU A 9 -25.86 -5.38 -1.95
N ASP A 10 -26.65 -5.16 -0.89
CA ASP A 10 -26.61 -3.92 -0.13
C ASP A 10 -26.09 -4.14 1.28
N THR A 11 -25.18 -3.25 1.67
CA THR A 11 -24.71 -3.12 3.04
C THR A 11 -24.72 -1.66 3.44
N GLN A 12 -24.83 -1.39 4.74
CA GLN A 12 -24.90 -0.03 5.26
C GLN A 12 -23.59 0.40 5.85
N VAL A 13 -23.21 1.66 5.60
CA VAL A 13 -22.07 2.28 6.25
C VAL A 13 -22.52 2.81 7.61
N LYS A 14 -21.92 2.31 8.68
CA LYS A 14 -22.23 2.75 10.05
C LYS A 14 -21.31 3.84 10.54
N ASP A 15 -20.04 3.86 10.07
CA ASP A 15 -19.05 4.82 10.49
C ASP A 15 -18.02 4.99 9.39
N SER A 16 -17.47 6.20 9.25
CA SER A 16 -16.42 6.51 8.29
C SER A 16 -15.39 7.40 8.97
N ARG A 17 -14.09 7.07 8.81
CA ARG A 17 -13.00 7.83 9.39
C ARG A 17 -11.85 7.97 8.40
N PRO A 18 -11.14 9.11 8.40
CA PRO A 18 -9.91 9.22 7.64
C PRO A 18 -8.87 8.21 8.11
N ALA A 19 -8.07 7.73 7.18
CA ALA A 19 -6.95 6.82 7.45
C ALA A 19 -5.77 7.20 6.57
N ASP A 20 -4.57 6.68 6.88
CA ASP A 20 -3.35 6.90 6.11
C ASP A 20 -3.08 8.39 5.82
N ASP A 21 -3.05 9.23 6.87
CA ASP A 21 -2.81 10.67 6.76
C ASP A 21 -3.82 11.39 5.84
N ASN A 22 -5.10 10.99 5.91
CA ASN A 22 -6.20 11.48 5.08
C ASN A 22 -6.13 11.05 3.60
N SER A 23 -5.25 10.11 3.25
CA SER A 23 -5.14 9.60 1.88
C SER A 23 -6.15 8.49 1.57
N SER A 24 -6.82 7.97 2.58
CA SER A 24 -7.86 6.96 2.44
C SER A 24 -8.98 7.18 3.45
N ILE A 25 -10.09 6.46 3.25
CA ILE A 25 -11.22 6.48 4.15
C ILE A 25 -11.47 5.05 4.62
N ARG A 26 -11.52 4.87 5.94
CA ARG A 26 -11.92 3.60 6.56
C ARG A 26 -13.41 3.65 6.84
N ARG A 27 -14.16 2.66 6.34
CA ARG A 27 -15.60 2.56 6.55
C ARG A 27 -15.94 1.27 7.28
N ARG A 28 -16.72 1.37 8.34
CA ARG A 28 -17.34 0.21 8.99
C ARG A 28 -18.70 -0.02 8.38
N ARG A 29 -18.92 -1.22 7.90
CA ARG A 29 -20.16 -1.62 7.23
C ARG A 29 -20.84 -2.75 7.96
N GLN A 30 -22.16 -2.83 7.79
CA GLN A 30 -22.98 -3.91 8.33
C GLN A 30 -23.97 -4.39 7.28
N CYS A 31 -24.10 -5.69 7.16
CA CYS A 31 -25.11 -6.30 6.32
C CYS A 31 -26.45 -6.34 7.07
N SER A 32 -27.52 -5.86 6.43
CA SER A 32 -28.86 -5.88 7.01
C SER A 32 -29.48 -7.27 7.01
N VAL A 33 -28.99 -8.19 6.18
CA VAL A 33 -29.53 -9.54 6.05
C VAL A 33 -28.90 -10.50 7.05
N CYS A 34 -27.56 -10.62 7.06
CA CYS A 34 -26.89 -11.56 7.96
C CYS A 34 -26.32 -10.92 9.23
N GLY A 35 -26.35 -9.58 9.33
CA GLY A 35 -25.86 -8.86 10.50
C GLY A 35 -24.34 -8.80 10.60
N ALA A 36 -23.61 -9.34 9.64
CA ALA A 36 -22.16 -9.35 9.67
C ALA A 36 -21.58 -7.93 9.58
N ARG A 37 -20.51 -7.69 10.31
CA ARG A 37 -19.77 -6.42 10.28
C ARG A 37 -18.44 -6.64 9.60
N PHE A 38 -18.04 -5.68 8.77
CA PHE A 38 -16.76 -5.74 8.08
C PHE A 38 -16.25 -4.33 7.82
N THR A 39 -14.97 -4.21 7.56
CA THR A 39 -14.30 -2.94 7.33
C THR A 39 -13.84 -2.86 5.88
N THR A 40 -14.04 -1.71 5.24
CA THR A 40 -13.56 -1.43 3.89
C THR A 40 -12.70 -0.17 3.91
N PHE A 41 -11.84 -0.05 2.90
CA PHE A 41 -11.01 1.12 2.70
C PHE A 41 -11.24 1.68 1.31
N GLU A 42 -11.38 3.00 1.24
CA GLU A 42 -11.48 3.71 -0.03
C GLU A 42 -10.18 4.47 -0.23
N ARG A 43 -9.49 4.21 -1.33
CA ARG A 43 -8.23 4.85 -1.68
C ARG A 43 -8.32 5.42 -3.09
N VAL A 44 -7.59 6.51 -3.31
CA VAL A 44 -7.50 7.08 -4.66
C VAL A 44 -6.68 6.15 -5.54
N GLN A 45 -7.24 5.81 -6.69
CA GLN A 45 -6.52 5.10 -7.74
C GLN A 45 -6.31 6.08 -8.88
N LEU A 46 -5.10 6.65 -8.98
CA LEU A 46 -4.82 7.67 -10.00
C LEU A 46 -4.72 7.03 -11.37
N ARG A 47 -3.81 6.10 -11.54
CA ARG A 47 -3.64 5.33 -12.78
C ARG A 47 -2.79 4.11 -12.50
N GLU A 48 -2.86 3.13 -13.38
CA GLU A 48 -1.99 1.98 -13.28
C GLU A 48 -0.58 2.33 -13.71
N LEU A 49 0.39 1.99 -12.87
CA LEU A 49 1.81 2.09 -13.19
C LEU A 49 2.30 0.71 -13.62
N VAL A 50 3.05 0.67 -14.72
CA VAL A 50 3.67 -0.56 -15.20
C VAL A 50 5.14 -0.56 -14.79
N VAL A 51 5.57 -1.65 -14.16
CA VAL A 51 6.96 -1.85 -13.76
C VAL A 51 7.67 -2.68 -14.80
N ILE A 52 8.80 -2.18 -15.29
CA ILE A 52 9.66 -2.91 -16.22
C ILE A 52 10.77 -3.56 -15.39
N LYS A 53 10.79 -4.89 -15.37
CA LYS A 53 11.81 -5.67 -14.67
C LYS A 53 13.11 -5.69 -15.46
N ARG A 54 14.21 -6.08 -14.80
CA ARG A 54 15.54 -6.13 -15.43
C ARG A 54 15.59 -7.04 -16.65
N ASN A 55 14.78 -8.10 -16.68
CA ASN A 55 14.69 -9.02 -17.82
C ASN A 55 13.77 -8.52 -18.95
N GLY A 56 13.24 -7.32 -18.84
CA GLY A 56 12.32 -6.73 -19.80
C GLY A 56 10.85 -7.07 -19.61
N GLU A 57 10.53 -7.95 -18.68
CA GLU A 57 9.13 -8.28 -18.38
C GLU A 57 8.42 -7.09 -17.73
N LYS A 58 7.13 -6.97 -18.03
CA LYS A 58 6.28 -5.90 -17.49
C LYS A 58 5.28 -6.48 -16.52
N SER A 59 5.04 -5.77 -15.42
CA SER A 59 4.00 -6.10 -14.45
C SER A 59 3.39 -4.82 -13.89
N ILE A 60 2.18 -4.92 -13.37
CA ILE A 60 1.52 -3.78 -12.73
C ILE A 60 2.21 -3.51 -11.38
N TYR A 61 2.42 -2.24 -11.08
CA TYR A 61 2.96 -1.84 -9.77
C TYR A 61 2.04 -2.32 -8.65
N ASP A 62 2.62 -3.01 -7.68
CA ASP A 62 1.91 -3.55 -6.53
C ASP A 62 2.52 -2.96 -5.26
N ARG A 63 1.76 -2.09 -4.59
CA ARG A 63 2.16 -1.46 -3.34
C ARG A 63 2.49 -2.49 -2.27
N ASN A 64 1.77 -3.61 -2.24
CA ASN A 64 1.98 -4.66 -1.24
C ASN A 64 3.33 -5.32 -1.37
N LYS A 65 3.86 -5.44 -2.58
CA LYS A 65 5.21 -5.99 -2.79
C LYS A 65 6.28 -5.08 -2.19
N VAL A 66 6.12 -3.77 -2.33
CA VAL A 66 7.02 -2.78 -1.73
C VAL A 66 6.93 -2.86 -0.22
N GLU A 67 5.72 -2.88 0.33
CA GLU A 67 5.49 -3.00 1.77
C GLU A 67 6.11 -4.27 2.34
N ASN A 68 5.89 -5.41 1.70
CA ASN A 68 6.46 -6.68 2.13
C ASN A 68 7.99 -6.68 2.09
N SER A 69 8.59 -6.07 1.07
CA SER A 69 10.04 -5.93 0.98
C SER A 69 10.60 -5.10 2.13
N MET A 70 9.93 -4.01 2.47
CA MET A 70 10.34 -3.16 3.59
C MET A 70 10.17 -3.88 4.93
N ARG A 71 9.05 -4.58 5.13
CA ARG A 71 8.82 -5.34 6.35
C ARG A 71 9.86 -6.44 6.54
N LEU A 72 10.25 -7.11 5.46
CA LEU A 72 11.28 -8.14 5.52
C LEU A 72 12.63 -7.54 5.95
N ALA A 73 13.00 -6.39 5.39
CA ALA A 73 14.24 -5.71 5.75
C ALA A 73 14.21 -5.18 7.19
N LEU A 74 13.05 -4.75 7.67
CA LEU A 74 12.86 -4.19 9.02
C LEU A 74 12.54 -5.26 10.07
N ARG A 75 12.53 -6.53 9.69
CA ARG A 75 12.21 -7.63 10.60
C ARG A 75 13.16 -7.61 11.81
N LYS A 76 12.58 -7.79 13.01
CA LYS A 76 13.27 -7.74 14.30
C LYS A 76 13.84 -6.36 14.66
N ARG A 77 13.45 -5.31 13.92
CA ARG A 77 13.74 -3.93 14.30
C ARG A 77 12.48 -3.32 14.93
N LYS A 78 12.69 -2.44 15.90
CA LYS A 78 11.56 -1.79 16.60
C LYS A 78 11.08 -0.58 15.82
N ILE A 79 10.37 -0.82 14.73
CA ILE A 79 9.83 0.23 13.88
C ILE A 79 8.30 0.14 13.92
N SER A 80 7.63 1.27 14.14
CA SER A 80 6.17 1.30 14.19
C SER A 80 5.56 1.09 12.80
N GLU A 81 4.35 0.53 12.78
CA GLU A 81 3.58 0.34 11.55
C GLU A 81 3.36 1.66 10.80
N ASP A 82 3.14 2.75 11.54
CA ASP A 82 2.92 4.07 10.94
C ASP A 82 4.12 4.53 10.11
N VAL A 83 5.33 4.29 10.57
CA VAL A 83 6.54 4.66 9.85
C VAL A 83 6.63 3.90 8.53
N ILE A 84 6.33 2.61 8.55
CA ILE A 84 6.33 1.76 7.36
C ILE A 84 5.26 2.25 6.37
N ASP A 85 4.04 2.47 6.83
CA ASP A 85 2.93 2.92 5.98
C ASP A 85 3.22 4.27 5.33
N ARG A 86 3.78 5.22 6.07
CA ARG A 86 4.16 6.52 5.54
C ARG A 86 5.24 6.41 4.47
N ALA A 87 6.22 5.56 4.71
CA ALA A 87 7.31 5.35 3.75
C ALA A 87 6.78 4.73 2.46
N VAL A 88 5.94 3.71 2.54
CA VAL A 88 5.35 3.04 1.37
C VAL A 88 4.44 3.99 0.61
N ASN A 89 3.60 4.76 1.31
CA ASN A 89 2.73 5.75 0.69
C ASN A 89 3.52 6.85 0.00
N GLY A 90 4.62 7.30 0.61
CA GLY A 90 5.52 8.30 0.04
C GLY A 90 6.17 7.81 -1.25
N ILE A 91 6.63 6.57 -1.27
CA ILE A 91 7.22 5.94 -2.46
C ILE A 91 6.17 5.87 -3.58
N SER A 92 4.97 5.38 -3.28
CA SER A 92 3.90 5.26 -4.28
C SER A 92 3.52 6.61 -4.87
N ARG A 93 3.37 7.64 -4.03
CA ARG A 93 3.07 9.00 -4.51
C ARG A 93 4.18 9.57 -5.37
N SER A 94 5.43 9.35 -4.98
CA SER A 94 6.58 9.81 -5.74
C SER A 94 6.61 9.18 -7.14
N LEU A 95 6.33 7.88 -7.24
CA LEU A 95 6.30 7.18 -8.52
C LEU A 95 5.16 7.68 -9.41
N GLU A 96 3.97 7.89 -8.83
CA GLU A 96 2.81 8.37 -9.57
C GLU A 96 2.99 9.82 -10.05
N SER A 97 3.64 10.65 -9.26
CA SER A 97 3.83 12.07 -9.58
C SER A 97 4.80 12.32 -10.73
N LYS A 98 5.63 11.35 -11.08
CA LYS A 98 6.59 11.48 -12.18
C LYS A 98 5.94 11.57 -13.57
N GLY A 99 4.68 11.21 -13.68
CA GLY A 99 3.94 11.33 -14.93
C GLY A 99 4.20 10.21 -15.94
N ASP A 100 5.16 9.35 -15.70
CA ASP A 100 5.46 8.24 -16.59
C ASP A 100 4.52 7.05 -16.34
N ALA A 101 4.05 6.43 -17.42
CA ALA A 101 3.20 5.24 -17.33
C ALA A 101 4.03 4.00 -17.01
N GLU A 102 5.30 3.98 -17.37
CA GLU A 102 6.21 2.88 -17.15
C GLU A 102 7.39 3.33 -16.30
N ILE A 103 7.76 2.52 -15.31
CA ILE A 103 8.88 2.79 -14.41
C ILE A 103 9.75 1.54 -14.31
N SER A 104 11.05 1.74 -14.10
CA SER A 104 11.96 0.61 -13.93
C SER A 104 11.90 0.07 -12.50
N SER A 105 12.10 -1.24 -12.36
CA SER A 105 12.21 -1.86 -11.03
C SER A 105 13.43 -1.32 -10.25
N THR A 106 14.46 -0.91 -10.97
CA THR A 106 15.65 -0.30 -10.36
C THR A 106 15.30 1.00 -9.64
N LEU A 107 14.45 1.85 -10.24
CA LEU A 107 14.01 3.09 -9.61
C LEU A 107 13.25 2.82 -8.31
N ILE A 108 12.37 1.81 -8.32
CA ILE A 108 11.64 1.40 -7.12
C ILE A 108 12.62 0.97 -6.03
N GLY A 109 13.60 0.12 -6.39
CA GLY A 109 14.62 -0.34 -5.46
C GLY A 109 15.42 0.81 -4.85
N GLU A 110 15.78 1.80 -5.65
CA GLU A 110 16.50 3.00 -5.17
C GLU A 110 15.67 3.77 -4.16
N GLN A 111 14.39 3.97 -4.42
CA GLN A 111 13.51 4.68 -3.49
C GLN A 111 13.29 3.92 -2.19
N VAL A 112 13.17 2.59 -2.26
CA VAL A 112 13.08 1.75 -1.07
C VAL A 112 14.37 1.86 -0.25
N MET A 113 15.53 1.80 -0.90
CA MET A 113 16.83 1.94 -0.23
C MET A 113 16.97 3.31 0.46
N ASP A 114 16.57 4.38 -0.21
CA ASP A 114 16.61 5.72 0.36
C ASP A 114 15.70 5.83 1.61
N ALA A 115 14.51 5.27 1.53
CA ALA A 115 13.59 5.26 2.67
C ALA A 115 14.15 4.46 3.84
N LEU A 116 14.72 3.28 3.57
CA LEU A 116 15.31 2.43 4.61
C LEU A 116 16.53 3.08 5.25
N ARG A 117 17.34 3.79 4.47
CA ARG A 117 18.49 4.52 5.00
C ARG A 117 18.07 5.54 6.06
N GLN A 118 16.96 6.22 5.85
CA GLN A 118 16.44 7.20 6.80
C GLN A 118 15.79 6.56 8.02
N ILE A 119 15.25 5.35 7.88
CA ILE A 119 14.54 4.65 8.95
C ILE A 119 15.50 3.85 9.82
N ASP A 120 16.35 3.01 9.20
CA ASP A 120 17.21 2.08 9.93
C ASP A 120 18.37 1.62 9.06
N GLN A 121 19.60 1.87 9.52
CA GLN A 121 20.81 1.52 8.76
C GLN A 121 20.97 0.01 8.56
N ILE A 122 20.58 -0.79 9.54
CA ILE A 122 20.70 -2.25 9.45
C ILE A 122 19.74 -2.78 8.39
N ALA A 123 18.51 -2.27 8.34
CA ALA A 123 17.54 -2.63 7.32
C ALA A 123 18.02 -2.23 5.93
N TYR A 124 18.64 -1.06 5.81
CA TYR A 124 19.24 -0.61 4.55
C TYR A 124 20.27 -1.61 4.03
N VAL A 125 21.18 -2.05 4.90
CA VAL A 125 22.21 -3.03 4.52
C VAL A 125 21.60 -4.37 4.13
N ARG A 126 20.57 -4.83 4.83
CA ARG A 126 19.87 -6.09 4.50
C ARG A 126 19.21 -6.04 3.13
N PHE A 127 18.63 -4.90 2.77
CA PHE A 127 17.94 -4.76 1.49
C PHE A 127 18.93 -4.63 0.33
N ALA A 128 20.02 -3.92 0.55
CA ALA A 128 21.07 -3.78 -0.45
C ALA A 128 21.88 -5.10 -0.65
#